data_ec05bb9492fa127a6af8bee5cf39437f
#
_entry.id   ec05bb9492fa127a6af8bee5cf39437f
#
_cell.length_a   1.000
_cell.length_b   1.000
_cell.length_c   1.000
_cell.angle_alpha   90.00
_cell.angle_beta   90.00
_cell.angle_gamma   90.00
#
_symmetry.space_group_name_H-M   'P 1'
#
loop_
_entity.id
_entity.type
_entity.pdbx_description
1 polymer ?
#
loop_
_entity_poly.entity_id
_entity_poly.type
_entity_poly.pdbx_seq_one_letter_code
_entity_poly.pdbx_strand_id
1 'polypeptide(L)'
;MTRRPGADECGIAAAMSVIDGKWKVSLLWTLEQRPRRFGELRRLVPGVSEKVLAAQLRELETDGIVHREVYDEVPPRVEYSLTALGQDLNAALEPLGEWGAKHLLPDPA
;
A
#
# COMPACT_ATOMS: atom_id res chain seq x y z
N MET A 1 1.97 -18.32 3.14
CA MET A 1 1.32 -17.42 2.18
C MET A 1 0.74 -18.22 1.03
N THR A 2 -0.52 -18.00 0.73
CA THR A 2 -1.19 -18.70 -0.36
C THR A 2 -0.86 -18.00 -1.67
N ARG A 3 -0.29 -18.73 -2.60
CA ARG A 3 0.03 -18.18 -3.93
C ARG A 3 -1.11 -18.48 -4.90
N ARG A 4 -1.30 -17.56 -5.83
CA ARG A 4 -2.25 -17.76 -6.91
C ARG A 4 -1.66 -18.73 -7.93
N PRO A 5 -2.51 -19.42 -8.70
CA PRO A 5 -2.00 -20.27 -9.78
C PRO A 5 -1.05 -19.50 -10.71
N GLY A 6 0.11 -20.05 -10.99
CA GLY A 6 1.12 -19.43 -11.83
C GLY A 6 2.07 -18.48 -11.11
N ALA A 7 1.72 -18.02 -9.89
CA ALA A 7 2.57 -17.10 -9.15
C ALA A 7 3.76 -17.77 -8.50
N ASP A 8 3.71 -19.06 -8.27
CA ASP A 8 4.75 -19.85 -7.61
C ASP A 8 6.01 -20.00 -8.48
N GLU A 9 5.90 -19.75 -9.78
CA GLU A 9 7.02 -19.81 -10.70
C GLU A 9 7.55 -18.44 -11.12
N CYS A 10 6.92 -17.34 -10.64
CA CYS A 10 7.28 -16.00 -11.05
C CYS A 10 7.20 -15.04 -9.87
N GLY A 11 8.36 -14.54 -9.45
CA GLY A 11 8.45 -13.61 -8.34
C GLY A 11 7.66 -12.32 -8.59
N ILE A 12 7.65 -11.84 -9.82
CA ILE A 12 6.90 -10.62 -10.17
C ILE A 12 5.41 -10.86 -10.03
N ALA A 13 4.91 -12.00 -10.52
CA ALA A 13 3.49 -12.35 -10.39
C ALA A 13 3.09 -12.49 -8.93
N ALA A 14 3.94 -13.11 -8.10
CA ALA A 14 3.71 -13.23 -6.68
C ALA A 14 3.63 -11.86 -6.01
N ALA A 15 4.55 -10.95 -6.32
CA ALA A 15 4.56 -9.60 -5.79
C ALA A 15 3.32 -8.83 -6.23
N MET A 16 2.93 -8.94 -7.50
CA MET A 16 1.75 -8.27 -8.02
C MET A 16 0.48 -8.73 -7.32
N SER A 17 0.43 -9.99 -6.86
CA SER A 17 -0.73 -10.49 -6.13
C SER A 17 -0.96 -9.76 -4.81
N VAL A 18 0.10 -9.21 -4.22
CA VAL A 18 0.03 -8.46 -2.95
C VAL A 18 -0.43 -7.03 -3.18
N ILE A 19 -0.01 -6.41 -4.29
CA ILE A 19 -0.33 -5.02 -4.60
C ILE A 19 -1.48 -4.87 -5.60
N ASP A 20 -2.14 -5.96 -5.92
CA ASP A 20 -3.28 -5.96 -6.84
C ASP A 20 -4.45 -5.20 -6.23
N GLY A 21 -4.81 -4.12 -6.89
CA GLY A 21 -5.85 -3.21 -6.42
C GLY A 21 -5.47 -1.79 -6.76
N LYS A 22 -6.44 -1.02 -7.19
CA LYS A 22 -6.22 0.32 -7.73
C LYS A 22 -5.48 1.26 -6.77
N TRP A 23 -5.71 1.08 -5.46
CA TRP A 23 -5.28 2.05 -4.47
C TRP A 23 -4.08 1.63 -3.62
N LYS A 24 -3.69 0.35 -3.66
CA LYS A 24 -2.67 -0.18 -2.75
C LYS A 24 -1.30 0.48 -2.91
N VAL A 25 -0.85 0.68 -4.13
CA VAL A 25 0.45 1.33 -4.38
C VAL A 25 0.44 2.76 -3.85
N SER A 26 -0.65 3.49 -4.06
CA SER A 26 -0.78 4.86 -3.53
C SER A 26 -0.75 4.88 -2.00
N LEU A 27 -1.38 3.91 -1.37
CA LEU A 27 -1.36 3.78 0.09
C LEU A 27 0.06 3.51 0.59
N LEU A 28 0.79 2.63 -0.09
CA LEU A 28 2.16 2.30 0.28
C LEU A 28 3.07 3.54 0.22
N TRP A 29 2.97 4.34 -0.84
CA TRP A 29 3.73 5.58 -0.97
C TRP A 29 3.39 6.58 0.12
N THR A 30 2.10 6.72 0.43
CA THR A 30 1.63 7.66 1.44
C THR A 30 2.13 7.25 2.83
N LEU A 31 2.14 5.95 3.12
CA LEU A 31 2.58 5.43 4.42
C LEU A 31 4.10 5.39 4.57
N GLU A 32 4.85 5.46 3.48
CA GLU A 32 6.30 5.48 3.54
C GLU A 32 6.85 6.68 4.31
N GLN A 33 6.18 7.81 4.21
CA GLN A 33 6.62 9.04 4.85
C GLN A 33 6.47 9.00 6.36
N ARG A 34 5.34 8.50 6.85
CA ARG A 34 5.06 8.38 8.29
C ARG A 34 3.75 7.62 8.50
N PRO A 35 3.48 7.16 9.73
CA PRO A 35 2.17 6.60 10.06
C PRO A 35 1.04 7.59 9.79
N ARG A 36 -0.11 7.08 9.40
CA ARG A 36 -1.28 7.89 9.06
C ARG A 36 -2.53 7.33 9.72
N ARG A 37 -3.45 8.22 10.06
CA ARG A 37 -4.79 7.84 10.48
C ARG A 37 -5.64 7.60 9.24
N PHE A 38 -6.74 6.90 9.43
CA PHE A 38 -7.67 6.57 8.34
C PHE A 38 -8.14 7.82 7.58
N GLY A 39 -8.55 8.85 8.30
CA GLY A 39 -9.01 10.11 7.68
C GLY A 39 -7.93 10.82 6.89
N GLU A 40 -6.67 10.74 7.36
CA GLU A 40 -5.54 11.30 6.62
C GLU A 40 -5.33 10.57 5.30
N LEU A 41 -5.37 9.23 5.33
CA LEU A 41 -5.23 8.42 4.13
C LEU A 41 -6.31 8.73 3.11
N ARG A 42 -7.53 8.91 3.59
CA ARG A 42 -8.64 9.25 2.71
C ARG A 42 -8.45 10.58 2.01
N ARG A 43 -7.90 11.58 2.71
CA ARG A 43 -7.61 12.88 2.11
C ARG A 43 -6.43 12.83 1.15
N LEU A 44 -5.40 12.05 1.49
CA LEU A 44 -4.16 12.00 0.71
C LEU A 44 -4.25 11.08 -0.51
N VAL A 45 -5.25 10.21 -0.55
CA VAL A 45 -5.52 9.32 -1.68
C VAL A 45 -6.89 9.70 -2.25
N PRO A 46 -6.95 10.74 -3.08
CA PRO A 46 -8.24 11.26 -3.55
C PRO A 46 -8.98 10.27 -4.44
N GLY A 47 -10.30 10.24 -4.28
CA GLY A 47 -11.16 9.39 -5.07
C GLY A 47 -11.48 8.04 -4.46
N VAL A 48 -10.80 7.63 -3.40
CA VAL A 48 -11.10 6.36 -2.75
C VAL A 48 -12.27 6.53 -1.78
N SER A 49 -13.22 5.58 -1.81
CA SER A 49 -14.32 5.57 -0.85
C SER A 49 -13.86 4.99 0.49
N GLU A 50 -14.57 5.31 1.57
CA GLU A 50 -14.27 4.74 2.89
C GLU A 50 -14.30 3.22 2.88
N LYS A 51 -15.30 2.65 2.19
CA LYS A 51 -15.47 1.20 2.12
C LYS A 51 -14.28 0.54 1.41
N VAL A 52 -13.87 1.08 0.28
CA VAL A 52 -12.75 0.53 -0.48
C VAL A 52 -11.45 0.73 0.28
N LEU A 53 -11.24 1.90 0.87
CA LEU A 53 -10.03 2.16 1.66
C LEU A 53 -9.92 1.17 2.83
N ALA A 54 -11.00 0.96 3.56
CA ALA A 54 -11.00 0.01 4.68
C ALA A 54 -10.68 -1.41 4.20
N ALA A 55 -11.25 -1.82 3.07
CA ALA A 55 -11.00 -3.15 2.50
C ALA A 55 -9.55 -3.31 2.07
N GLN A 56 -8.99 -2.32 1.39
CA GLN A 56 -7.60 -2.34 0.93
C GLN A 56 -6.61 -2.38 2.10
N LEU A 57 -6.86 -1.59 3.13
CA LEU A 57 -6.01 -1.59 4.33
C LEU A 57 -6.07 -2.94 5.04
N ARG A 58 -7.25 -3.56 5.11
CA ARG A 58 -7.39 -4.87 5.73
C ARG A 58 -6.61 -5.94 4.97
N GLU A 59 -6.65 -5.90 3.64
CA GLU A 59 -5.89 -6.83 2.82
C GLU A 59 -4.38 -6.63 3.03
N LEU A 60 -3.90 -5.40 3.06
CA LEU A 60 -2.50 -5.10 3.30
C LEU A 60 -2.07 -5.54 4.70
N GLU A 61 -2.93 -5.38 5.68
CA GLU A 61 -2.66 -5.84 7.05
C GLU A 61 -2.58 -7.37 7.10
N THR A 62 -3.52 -8.05 6.45
CA THR A 62 -3.53 -9.52 6.36
C THR A 62 -2.26 -10.05 5.70
N ASP A 63 -1.76 -9.37 4.69
CA ASP A 63 -0.54 -9.76 3.99
C ASP A 63 0.73 -9.36 4.74
N GLY A 64 0.61 -8.73 5.90
CA GLY A 64 1.76 -8.34 6.70
C GLY A 64 2.51 -7.12 6.20
N ILE A 65 1.92 -6.36 5.28
CA ILE A 65 2.54 -5.19 4.67
C ILE A 65 2.30 -3.93 5.51
N VAL A 66 1.14 -3.86 6.14
CA VAL A 66 0.70 -2.72 6.94
C VAL A 66 0.40 -3.19 8.35
N HIS A 67 0.81 -2.39 9.33
CA HIS A 67 0.48 -2.58 10.73
C HIS A 67 -0.61 -1.59 11.12
N ARG A 68 -1.59 -2.08 11.87
CA ARG A 68 -2.66 -1.26 12.41
C ARG A 68 -2.50 -1.19 13.91
N GLU A 69 -2.32 0.01 14.46
CA GLU A 69 -2.16 0.23 15.90
C GLU A 69 -3.37 0.96 16.44
N VAL A 70 -3.97 0.40 17.48
CA VAL A 70 -5.09 1.02 18.17
C VAL A 70 -4.57 1.59 19.49
N TYR A 71 -4.74 2.90 19.68
CA TYR A 71 -4.34 3.57 20.90
C TYR A 71 -5.56 3.73 21.81
N ASP A 72 -5.43 3.32 23.05
CA ASP A 72 -6.48 3.40 24.04
C ASP A 72 -6.57 4.83 24.60
N GLU A 73 -7.23 5.66 23.83
CA GLU A 73 -7.41 7.08 24.16
C GLU A 73 -8.90 7.44 24.04
N VAL A 74 -9.25 8.65 24.42
CA VAL A 74 -10.61 9.18 24.28
C VAL A 74 -10.53 10.47 23.48
N PRO A 75 -11.01 10.49 22.22
CA PRO A 75 -11.53 9.35 21.44
C PRO A 75 -10.43 8.37 21.04
N PRO A 76 -10.77 7.12 20.74
CA PRO A 76 -9.78 6.13 20.31
C PRO A 76 -9.07 6.58 19.03
N ARG A 77 -7.78 6.29 18.97
CA ARG A 77 -6.95 6.63 17.82
C ARG A 77 -6.44 5.35 17.15
N VAL A 78 -6.57 5.28 15.84
CA VAL A 78 -6.04 4.17 15.05
C VAL A 78 -5.06 4.73 14.04
N GLU A 79 -3.87 4.16 13.99
CA GLU A 79 -2.84 4.55 13.02
C GLU A 79 -2.39 3.36 12.21
N TYR A 80 -2.12 3.62 10.94
CA TYR A 80 -1.57 2.64 10.01
C TYR A 80 -0.13 3.00 9.69
N SER A 81 0.73 2.00 9.59
CA SER A 81 2.13 2.19 9.26
C SER A 81 2.64 1.02 8.45
N LEU A 82 3.75 1.21 7.74
CA LEU A 82 4.39 0.11 7.04
C LEU A 82 5.14 -0.78 8.02
N THR A 83 5.06 -2.08 7.79
CA THR A 83 5.93 -3.04 8.46
C THR A 83 7.29 -3.05 7.77
N ALA A 84 8.27 -3.77 8.33
CA ALA A 84 9.55 -3.97 7.66
C ALA A 84 9.35 -4.61 6.29
N LEU A 85 8.43 -5.56 6.18
CA LEU A 85 8.09 -6.19 4.90
C LEU A 85 7.50 -5.17 3.92
N GLY A 86 6.66 -4.26 4.42
CA GLY A 86 6.09 -3.18 3.59
C GLY A 86 7.15 -2.20 3.11
N GLN A 87 8.13 -1.89 3.94
CA GLN A 87 9.25 -1.03 3.54
C GLN A 87 10.10 -1.70 2.46
N ASP A 88 10.35 -3.00 2.60
CA ASP A 88 11.06 -3.76 1.58
C ASP A 88 10.30 -3.77 0.26
N LEU A 89 8.98 -3.92 0.33
CA LEU A 89 8.14 -3.87 -0.87
C LEU A 89 8.24 -2.51 -1.56
N ASN A 90 8.17 -1.42 -0.80
CA ASN A 90 8.30 -0.08 -1.37
C ASN A 90 9.66 0.13 -2.04
N ALA A 91 10.72 -0.35 -1.42
CA ALA A 91 12.05 -0.27 -2.00
C ALA A 91 12.12 -1.03 -3.35
N ALA A 92 11.43 -2.16 -3.43
CA ALA A 92 11.38 -2.94 -4.67
C ALA A 92 10.53 -2.26 -5.75
N LEU A 93 9.51 -1.53 -5.35
CA LEU A 93 8.63 -0.81 -6.29
C LEU A 93 9.25 0.46 -6.85
N GLU A 94 10.22 1.05 -6.14
CA GLU A 94 10.81 2.33 -6.54
C GLU A 94 11.40 2.30 -7.95
N PRO A 95 12.26 1.32 -8.33
CA PRO A 95 12.77 1.25 -9.70
C PRO A 95 11.67 1.07 -10.74
N LEU A 96 10.63 0.32 -10.40
CA LEU A 96 9.49 0.14 -11.30
C LEU A 96 8.75 1.45 -11.52
N GLY A 97 8.56 2.22 -10.44
CA GLY A 97 7.94 3.54 -10.53
C GLY A 97 8.76 4.51 -11.37
N GLU A 98 10.08 4.49 -11.23
CA GLU A 98 10.99 5.30 -12.04
C GLU A 98 10.88 4.94 -13.52
N TRP A 99 10.83 3.65 -13.82
CA TRP A 99 10.65 3.17 -15.18
C TRP A 99 9.34 3.66 -15.77
N GLY A 100 8.25 3.55 -15.00
CA GLY A 100 6.93 4.01 -15.44
C GLY A 100 6.89 5.50 -15.70
N ALA A 101 7.48 6.29 -14.79
CA ALA A 101 7.52 7.74 -14.96
C ALA A 101 8.31 8.14 -16.19
N LYS A 102 9.44 7.48 -16.42
CA LYS A 102 10.33 7.80 -17.56
C LYS A 102 9.69 7.47 -18.90
N HIS A 103 9.01 6.34 -18.98
CA HIS A 103 8.56 5.80 -20.28
C HIS A 103 7.08 5.99 -20.56
N LEU A 104 6.26 6.18 -19.54
CA LEU A 104 4.80 6.16 -19.70
C LEU A 104 4.12 7.47 -19.32
N LEU A 105 4.79 8.33 -18.56
CA LEU A 105 4.23 9.62 -18.17
C LEU A 105 4.79 10.72 -19.08
N PRO A 106 3.99 11.79 -19.35
CA PRO A 106 4.50 12.90 -20.15
C PRO A 106 5.57 13.66 -19.38
N ASP A 107 6.51 14.26 -20.13
CA ASP A 107 7.54 15.10 -19.53
C ASP A 107 6.87 16.28 -18.81
N PRO A 108 7.44 16.70 -17.65
CA PRO A 108 6.93 17.90 -17.00
C PRO A 108 7.14 19.11 -17.89
N ALA A 109 6.09 19.90 -18.00
CA ALA A 109 6.13 21.11 -18.82
C ALA A 109 6.98 22.19 -18.16
#